data_49b07d0dfabcae5762e82f0b6384854a
#
_entry.id   49b07d0dfabcae5762e82f0b6384854a
#
_cell.length_a   1.000
_cell.length_b   1.000
_cell.length_c   1.000
_cell.angle_alpha   90.00
_cell.angle_beta   90.00
_cell.angle_gamma   90.00
#
_symmetry.space_group_name_H-M   'P 1'
#
loop_
_entity.id
_entity.type
_entity.pdbx_description
1 polymer ?
#
loop_
_entity_poly.entity_id
_entity_poly.type
_entity_poly.pdbx_seq_one_letter_code
_entity_poly.pdbx_strand_id
1 'polypeptide(L)'
;ENTPTGSAVPSAICDIRESASVSHIYGQRLVAAESFSVNGDEGRAYTYCPENMKFIADVGLSAGVNRFVIHESASQPNDQYLPGLQLFRYGQWLHRNETWGEYAWVLTDYLARSSSMLQQGNSVADILLYYGEDLNITGLYGGQAFSSLPQVPDGYNYDFANPTVLRSGIKVEN
;
A
#
# COMPACT_ATOMS: atom_id res chain seq x y z
N GLU A 1 -4.88 -14.29 19.83
CA GLU A 1 -5.14 -12.84 20.02
C GLU A 1 -3.85 -12.06 19.80
N ASN A 2 -3.44 -11.89 18.56
CA ASN A 2 -2.41 -10.92 18.19
C ASN A 2 -3.05 -9.89 17.29
N THR A 3 -3.73 -8.93 17.89
CA THR A 3 -4.05 -7.68 17.21
C THR A 3 -2.71 -7.04 16.81
N PRO A 4 -2.51 -6.63 15.54
CA PRO A 4 -1.31 -5.89 15.18
C PRO A 4 -1.27 -4.65 16.07
N THR A 5 -0.27 -4.57 16.91
CA THR A 5 -0.05 -3.37 17.74
C THR A 5 0.15 -2.18 16.82
N GLY A 6 -0.73 -1.20 16.92
CA GLY A 6 -0.92 -0.09 16.01
C GLY A 6 0.22 0.93 15.86
N SER A 7 1.48 0.51 15.91
CA SER A 7 2.62 1.43 15.79
C SER A 7 3.31 1.41 14.42
N ALA A 8 3.07 0.40 13.58
CA ALA A 8 3.69 0.32 12.25
C ALA A 8 2.86 0.97 11.14
N VAL A 9 1.57 1.18 11.37
CA VAL A 9 0.61 1.69 10.40
C VAL A 9 0.89 3.14 9.97
N PRO A 10 1.29 4.08 10.84
CA PRO A 10 1.46 5.48 10.44
C PRO A 10 2.55 5.72 9.39
N SER A 11 3.69 5.03 9.47
CA SER A 11 4.78 5.23 8.51
C SER A 11 4.45 4.67 7.13
N ALA A 12 3.88 3.47 7.07
CA ALA A 12 3.46 2.86 5.80
C ALA A 12 2.36 3.68 5.11
N ILE A 13 1.42 4.25 5.86
CA ILE A 13 0.39 5.14 5.31
C ILE A 13 1.03 6.40 4.72
N CYS A 14 2.04 6.96 5.36
CA CYS A 14 2.74 8.14 4.87
C CYS A 14 3.40 7.87 3.51
N ASP A 15 4.12 6.77 3.36
CA ASP A 15 4.79 6.38 2.12
C ASP A 15 3.79 6.17 0.98
N ILE A 16 2.65 5.55 1.28
CA ILE A 16 1.56 5.38 0.31
C ILE A 16 0.98 6.74 -0.09
N ARG A 17 0.70 7.60 0.87
CA ARG A 17 0.15 8.95 0.63
C ARG A 17 1.11 9.82 -0.18
N GLU A 18 2.41 9.71 0.03
CA GLU A 18 3.41 10.42 -0.77
C GLU A 18 3.30 9.99 -2.24
N SER A 19 3.29 8.70 -2.51
CA SER A 19 3.15 8.14 -3.87
C SER A 19 1.79 8.50 -4.50
N ALA A 20 0.71 8.45 -3.73
CA ALA A 20 -0.62 8.84 -4.18
C ALA A 20 -0.66 10.33 -4.55
N SER A 21 -0.08 11.21 -3.73
CA SER A 21 -0.01 12.65 -3.98
C SER A 21 0.69 12.98 -5.31
N VAL A 22 1.79 12.28 -5.61
CA VAL A 22 2.47 12.41 -6.91
C VAL A 22 1.53 12.07 -8.06
N SER A 23 0.80 10.96 -7.94
CA SER A 23 -0.16 10.54 -8.97
C SER A 23 -1.28 11.56 -9.16
N HIS A 24 -1.86 12.06 -8.07
CA HIS A 24 -2.93 13.05 -8.10
C HIS A 24 -2.47 14.36 -8.76
N ILE A 25 -1.36 14.90 -8.33
CA ILE A 25 -0.84 16.20 -8.79
C ILE A 25 -0.41 16.15 -10.25
N TYR A 26 0.19 15.06 -10.68
CA TYR A 26 0.67 14.91 -12.06
C TYR A 26 -0.34 14.23 -13.00
N GLY A 27 -1.57 14.02 -12.54
CA GLY A 27 -2.65 13.45 -13.34
C GLY A 27 -2.45 11.99 -13.72
N GLN A 28 -1.73 11.23 -12.93
CA GLN A 28 -1.57 9.79 -13.13
C GLN A 28 -2.78 9.07 -12.54
N ARG A 29 -3.25 8.05 -13.24
CA ARG A 29 -4.44 7.31 -12.80
C ARG A 29 -4.14 6.16 -11.85
N LEU A 30 -2.91 5.65 -11.86
CA LEU A 30 -2.54 4.44 -11.16
C LEU A 30 -1.56 4.74 -10.03
N VAL A 31 -1.94 4.31 -8.85
CA VAL A 31 -1.08 4.26 -7.67
C VAL A 31 -0.86 2.78 -7.36
N ALA A 32 0.27 2.26 -7.80
CA ALA A 32 0.62 0.87 -7.64
C ALA A 32 1.47 0.67 -6.37
N ALA A 33 1.20 -0.41 -5.66
CA ALA A 33 2.02 -0.82 -4.52
C ALA A 33 2.36 -2.31 -4.63
N GLU A 34 3.65 -2.65 -4.50
CA GLU A 34 4.06 -4.00 -4.19
C GLU A 34 3.55 -4.35 -2.80
N SER A 35 2.79 -5.42 -2.71
CA SER A 35 1.97 -5.69 -1.54
C SER A 35 2.09 -7.13 -1.08
N PHE A 36 1.86 -7.33 0.21
CA PHE A 36 1.89 -8.63 0.87
C PHE A 36 3.30 -9.23 0.94
N SER A 37 4.33 -8.38 0.86
CA SER A 37 5.73 -8.76 1.09
C SER A 37 5.97 -9.02 2.59
N VAL A 38 5.38 -10.09 3.08
CA VAL A 38 5.51 -10.49 4.49
C VAL A 38 6.97 -10.79 4.81
N ASN A 39 7.50 -10.22 5.89
CA ASN A 39 8.81 -10.61 6.38
C ASN A 39 8.72 -11.99 7.05
N GLY A 40 9.25 -12.99 6.37
CA GLY A 40 9.20 -14.39 6.80
C GLY A 40 10.19 -14.77 7.89
N ASP A 41 10.79 -13.82 8.61
CA ASP A 41 11.49 -14.12 9.85
C ASP A 41 10.52 -14.89 10.74
N GLU A 42 10.83 -16.12 11.09
CA GLU A 42 10.01 -17.04 11.89
C GLU A 42 9.02 -17.93 11.12
N GLY A 43 9.22 -18.16 9.83
CA GLY A 43 8.45 -19.17 9.09
C GLY A 43 6.98 -18.79 8.88
N ARG A 44 6.70 -17.51 8.72
CA ARG A 44 5.33 -16.99 8.52
C ARG A 44 4.78 -17.13 7.10
N ALA A 45 5.57 -17.64 6.19
CA ALA A 45 5.06 -18.05 4.89
C ALA A 45 3.90 -19.05 5.07
N TYR A 46 2.88 -18.94 4.24
CA TYR A 46 1.66 -19.77 4.30
C TYR A 46 0.83 -19.60 5.58
N THR A 47 1.07 -18.60 6.39
CA THR A 47 0.31 -18.36 7.64
C THR A 47 -0.77 -17.30 7.52
N TYR A 48 -0.80 -16.58 6.40
CA TYR A 48 -1.79 -15.53 6.17
C TYR A 48 -2.90 -16.05 5.26
N CYS A 49 -4.12 -15.79 5.66
CA CYS A 49 -5.30 -16.08 4.86
C CYS A 49 -5.87 -14.79 4.23
N PRO A 50 -6.83 -14.91 3.29
CA PRO A 50 -7.45 -13.76 2.63
C PRO A 50 -7.99 -12.69 3.58
N GLU A 51 -8.49 -13.07 4.75
CA GLU A 51 -9.00 -12.13 5.76
C GLU A 51 -7.91 -11.19 6.28
N ASN A 52 -6.73 -11.74 6.59
CA ASN A 52 -5.59 -10.93 7.04
C ASN A 52 -5.10 -10.00 5.93
N MET A 53 -5.02 -10.51 4.70
CA MET A 53 -4.59 -9.74 3.53
C MET A 53 -5.59 -8.64 3.18
N LYS A 54 -6.89 -8.91 3.34
CA LYS A 54 -7.95 -7.92 3.11
C LYS A 54 -7.78 -6.70 4.00
N PHE A 55 -7.52 -6.89 5.28
CA PHE A 55 -7.30 -5.77 6.21
C PHE A 55 -6.15 -4.86 5.76
N ILE A 56 -5.02 -5.46 5.35
CA ILE A 56 -3.86 -4.72 4.83
C ILE A 56 -4.22 -3.98 3.54
N ALA A 57 -4.96 -4.65 2.66
CA ALA A 57 -5.43 -4.03 1.42
C ALA A 57 -6.34 -2.83 1.67
N ASP A 58 -7.27 -2.93 2.64
CA ASP A 58 -8.20 -1.85 2.98
C ASP A 58 -7.45 -0.60 3.47
N VAL A 59 -6.40 -0.80 4.25
CA VAL A 59 -5.50 0.30 4.67
C VAL A 59 -4.82 0.93 3.43
N GLY A 60 -4.29 0.12 2.53
CA GLY A 60 -3.69 0.61 1.29
C GLY A 60 -4.68 1.37 0.40
N LEU A 61 -5.87 0.81 0.18
CA LEU A 61 -6.94 1.45 -0.59
C LEU A 61 -7.35 2.79 0.01
N SER A 62 -7.52 2.86 1.34
CA SER A 62 -7.87 4.09 2.03
C SER A 62 -6.78 5.16 1.97
N ALA A 63 -5.53 4.73 1.82
CA ALA A 63 -4.38 5.62 1.69
C ALA A 63 -4.09 6.08 0.25
N GLY A 64 -4.79 5.51 -0.75
CA GLY A 64 -4.70 5.92 -2.14
C GLY A 64 -4.19 4.88 -3.12
N VAL A 65 -3.81 3.68 -2.67
CA VAL A 65 -3.47 2.58 -3.59
C VAL A 65 -4.71 2.20 -4.39
N ASN A 66 -4.54 2.06 -5.69
CA ASN A 66 -5.60 1.56 -6.57
C ASN A 66 -5.12 0.47 -7.53
N ARG A 67 -3.90 -0.06 -7.31
CA ARG A 67 -3.34 -1.20 -8.03
C ARG A 67 -2.40 -1.99 -7.12
N PHE A 68 -2.76 -3.23 -6.86
CA PHE A 68 -1.91 -4.15 -6.11
C PHE A 68 -1.00 -4.93 -7.05
N VAL A 69 0.28 -5.00 -6.68
CA VAL A 69 1.28 -5.90 -7.29
C VAL A 69 1.65 -6.90 -6.20
N ILE A 70 1.08 -8.09 -6.31
CA ILE A 70 1.17 -9.07 -5.23
C ILE A 70 2.54 -9.76 -5.24
N HIS A 71 3.21 -9.75 -4.13
CA HIS A 71 4.44 -10.49 -3.89
C HIS A 71 4.11 -11.74 -3.06
N GLU A 72 4.06 -12.96 -3.63
CA GLU A 72 4.32 -13.28 -5.02
C GLU A 72 3.68 -14.63 -5.44
N SER A 73 3.93 -15.06 -6.65
CA SER A 73 3.62 -16.40 -7.13
C SER A 73 4.89 -17.07 -7.63
N ALA A 74 5.62 -17.72 -6.72
CA ALA A 74 6.84 -18.43 -7.05
C ALA A 74 6.56 -19.67 -7.93
N SER A 75 7.40 -19.89 -8.93
CA SER A 75 7.29 -21.07 -9.80
C SER A 75 7.47 -22.35 -9.01
N GLN A 76 6.55 -23.29 -9.19
CA GLN A 76 6.58 -24.61 -8.56
C GLN A 76 6.80 -25.68 -9.62
N PRO A 77 8.06 -26.09 -9.91
CA PRO A 77 8.36 -27.01 -11.00
C PRO A 77 7.87 -28.45 -10.75
N ASN A 78 7.72 -28.83 -9.49
CA ASN A 78 7.19 -30.13 -9.09
C ASN A 78 6.56 -30.07 -7.69
N ASP A 79 5.92 -31.17 -7.29
CA ASP A 79 5.21 -31.28 -6.01
C ASP A 79 5.93 -32.19 -5.00
N GLN A 80 7.20 -32.47 -5.22
CA GLN A 80 7.97 -33.38 -4.35
C GLN A 80 8.37 -32.76 -3.03
N TYR A 81 8.45 -31.44 -2.97
CA TYR A 81 8.93 -30.71 -1.83
C TYR A 81 7.87 -29.71 -1.34
N LEU A 82 6.93 -30.18 -0.58
CA LEU A 82 5.92 -29.31 0.03
C LEU A 82 6.49 -28.54 1.22
N PRO A 83 6.05 -27.32 1.44
CA PRO A 83 4.99 -26.57 0.76
C PRO A 83 5.40 -25.94 -0.57
N GLY A 84 6.62 -26.11 -1.03
CA GLY A 84 7.10 -25.66 -2.33
C GLY A 84 8.29 -24.68 -2.25
N LEU A 85 8.71 -24.23 -3.42
CA LEU A 85 9.77 -23.23 -3.53
C LEU A 85 9.29 -21.87 -3.08
N GLN A 86 10.17 -21.14 -2.44
CA GLN A 86 9.95 -19.82 -1.91
C GLN A 86 11.04 -18.87 -2.44
N LEU A 87 10.70 -17.62 -2.67
CA LEU A 87 11.71 -16.58 -2.89
C LEU A 87 12.25 -16.11 -1.54
N PHE A 88 13.22 -16.82 -1.04
CA PHE A 88 13.80 -16.55 0.26
C PHE A 88 12.72 -16.58 1.36
N ARG A 89 12.66 -15.56 2.24
CA ARG A 89 11.73 -15.51 3.37
C ARG A 89 10.63 -14.45 3.23
N TYR A 90 10.57 -13.79 2.09
CA TYR A 90 9.61 -12.71 1.88
C TYR A 90 8.42 -13.16 1.05
N GLY A 91 7.28 -12.62 1.38
CA GLY A 91 6.08 -12.72 0.58
C GLY A 91 5.03 -13.69 1.09
N GLN A 92 3.82 -13.49 0.62
CA GLN A 92 2.73 -14.44 0.72
C GLN A 92 2.60 -15.14 -0.63
N TRP A 93 2.74 -16.45 -0.65
CA TRP A 93 2.81 -17.21 -1.89
C TRP A 93 1.45 -17.63 -2.39
N LEU A 94 1.06 -17.09 -3.53
CA LEU A 94 -0.16 -17.46 -4.24
C LEU A 94 0.14 -18.52 -5.30
N HIS A 95 0.12 -19.76 -4.90
CA HIS A 95 0.33 -20.89 -5.81
C HIS A 95 -0.50 -22.11 -5.39
N ARG A 96 -0.45 -23.21 -6.18
CA ARG A 96 -1.30 -24.38 -6.02
C ARG A 96 -1.16 -25.11 -4.69
N ASN A 97 -0.04 -24.93 -3.98
CA ASN A 97 0.20 -25.60 -2.69
C ASN A 97 -0.28 -24.76 -1.49
N GLU A 98 -0.78 -23.54 -1.74
CA GLU A 98 -1.42 -22.75 -0.69
C GLU A 98 -2.77 -23.35 -0.33
N THR A 99 -3.06 -23.48 0.96
CA THR A 99 -4.26 -24.18 1.46
C THR A 99 -5.56 -23.56 1.00
N TRP A 100 -5.57 -22.26 0.75
CA TRP A 100 -6.71 -21.50 0.24
C TRP A 100 -6.54 -21.09 -1.24
N GLY A 101 -5.54 -21.63 -1.94
CA GLY A 101 -5.20 -21.23 -3.31
C GLY A 101 -6.38 -21.34 -4.29
N GLU A 102 -7.19 -22.37 -4.18
CA GLU A 102 -8.40 -22.56 -5.00
C GLU A 102 -9.48 -21.48 -4.73
N TYR A 103 -9.42 -20.83 -3.58
CA TYR A 103 -10.35 -19.76 -3.16
C TYR A 103 -9.74 -18.37 -3.27
N ALA A 104 -8.52 -18.25 -3.81
CA ALA A 104 -7.82 -16.97 -3.96
C ALA A 104 -8.64 -15.93 -4.73
N TRP A 105 -9.54 -16.39 -5.61
CA TRP A 105 -10.44 -15.52 -6.38
C TRP A 105 -11.33 -14.63 -5.49
N VAL A 106 -11.67 -15.04 -4.29
CA VAL A 106 -12.45 -14.20 -3.35
C VAL A 106 -11.71 -12.92 -3.01
N LEU A 107 -10.41 -13.03 -2.73
CA LEU A 107 -9.57 -11.86 -2.46
C LEU A 107 -9.28 -11.08 -3.74
N THR A 108 -8.89 -11.75 -4.81
CA THR A 108 -8.51 -11.07 -6.06
C THR A 108 -9.69 -10.34 -6.70
N ASP A 109 -10.91 -10.90 -6.64
CA ASP A 109 -12.13 -10.21 -7.09
C ASP A 109 -12.41 -8.97 -6.24
N TYR A 110 -12.25 -9.07 -4.93
CA TYR A 110 -12.38 -7.92 -4.05
C TYR A 110 -11.41 -6.80 -4.42
N LEU A 111 -10.12 -7.14 -4.57
CA LEU A 111 -9.07 -6.20 -4.96
C LEU A 111 -9.35 -5.60 -6.35
N ALA A 112 -9.77 -6.42 -7.30
CA ALA A 112 -10.07 -5.97 -8.66
C ALA A 112 -11.23 -4.98 -8.70
N ARG A 113 -12.33 -5.28 -8.00
CA ARG A 113 -13.50 -4.39 -7.91
C ARG A 113 -13.16 -3.07 -7.22
N SER A 114 -12.51 -3.12 -6.07
CA SER A 114 -12.08 -1.94 -5.33
C SER A 114 -11.13 -1.07 -6.16
N SER A 115 -10.14 -1.68 -6.78
CA SER A 115 -9.19 -0.99 -7.68
C SER A 115 -9.91 -0.36 -8.87
N SER A 116 -10.83 -1.10 -9.50
CA SER A 116 -11.60 -0.58 -10.65
C SER A 116 -12.41 0.66 -10.28
N MET A 117 -13.04 0.68 -9.10
CA MET A 117 -13.78 1.85 -8.62
C MET A 117 -12.87 3.03 -8.31
N LEU A 118 -11.77 2.79 -7.61
CA LEU A 118 -10.81 3.83 -7.22
C LEU A 118 -9.98 4.39 -8.39
N GLN A 119 -9.99 3.72 -9.53
CA GLN A 119 -9.39 4.22 -10.78
C GLN A 119 -10.32 5.12 -11.58
N GLN A 120 -11.54 5.36 -11.11
CA GLN A 120 -12.51 6.24 -11.76
C GLN A 120 -12.44 7.65 -11.15
N GLY A 121 -12.67 8.65 -12.00
CA GLY A 121 -12.71 10.05 -11.55
C GLY A 121 -11.34 10.61 -11.17
N ASN A 122 -11.38 11.70 -10.44
CA ASN A 122 -10.22 12.40 -9.91
C ASN A 122 -10.22 12.33 -8.39
N SER A 123 -9.04 12.23 -7.79
CA SER A 123 -8.89 12.34 -6.34
C SER A 123 -9.19 13.77 -5.90
N VAL A 124 -9.87 13.90 -4.77
CA VAL A 124 -10.14 15.19 -4.13
C VAL A 124 -9.40 15.23 -2.80
N ALA A 125 -8.54 16.22 -2.63
CA ALA A 125 -7.86 16.51 -1.39
C ALA A 125 -8.19 17.93 -0.94
N ASP A 126 -8.61 18.08 0.33
CA ASP A 126 -9.00 19.37 0.91
C ASP A 126 -7.78 20.19 1.33
N ILE A 127 -6.70 19.50 1.66
CA ILE A 127 -5.51 20.09 2.26
C ILE A 127 -4.28 19.68 1.44
N LEU A 128 -3.42 20.66 1.16
CA LEU A 128 -2.10 20.42 0.58
C LEU A 128 -1.03 20.64 1.65
N LEU A 129 -0.32 19.57 2.01
CA LEU A 129 0.75 19.63 3.00
C LEU A 129 2.09 19.85 2.32
N TYR A 130 2.68 21.01 2.55
CA TYR A 130 4.04 21.28 2.11
C TYR A 130 5.04 20.79 3.15
N TYR A 131 5.91 19.86 2.77
CA TYR A 131 6.86 19.22 3.68
C TYR A 131 8.30 19.79 3.60
N GLY A 132 8.54 20.82 2.79
CA GLY A 132 9.85 21.45 2.67
C GLY A 132 10.73 20.86 1.55
N GLU A 133 11.98 21.33 1.48
CA GLU A 133 12.92 20.96 0.41
C GLU A 133 13.82 19.79 0.82
N ASP A 134 14.14 19.66 2.10
CA ASP A 134 15.16 18.75 2.61
C ASP A 134 14.61 17.70 3.57
N LEU A 135 13.29 17.61 3.71
CA LEU A 135 12.65 16.66 4.60
C LEU A 135 12.38 15.34 3.90
N ASN A 136 12.89 14.25 4.46
CA ASN A 136 12.51 12.91 4.09
C ASN A 136 11.30 12.49 4.94
N ILE A 137 10.15 12.32 4.31
CA ILE A 137 8.90 11.91 4.98
C ILE A 137 8.69 10.40 4.91
N THR A 138 9.50 9.66 4.16
CA THR A 138 9.36 8.21 4.06
C THR A 138 9.71 7.52 5.38
N GLY A 139 8.83 6.62 5.82
CA GLY A 139 9.02 5.86 7.06
C GLY A 139 10.11 4.81 6.98
N LEU A 140 10.42 4.31 5.78
CA LEU A 140 11.38 3.24 5.53
C LEU A 140 12.82 3.58 5.94
N TYR A 141 13.19 4.85 5.94
CA TYR A 141 14.56 5.31 6.22
C TYR A 141 14.67 6.13 7.50
N GLY A 142 13.78 5.90 8.45
CA GLY A 142 13.84 6.55 9.76
C GLY A 142 13.51 8.03 9.73
N GLY A 143 12.76 8.47 8.73
CA GLY A 143 12.30 9.85 8.62
C GLY A 143 11.41 10.23 9.79
N GLN A 144 11.94 11.02 10.74
CA GLN A 144 11.15 11.59 11.82
C GLN A 144 10.29 12.79 11.36
N ALA A 145 10.39 13.13 10.09
CA ALA A 145 9.78 14.33 9.53
C ALA A 145 8.24 14.30 9.59
N PHE A 146 7.64 13.10 9.51
CA PHE A 146 6.18 12.97 9.59
C PHE A 146 5.60 13.48 10.92
N SER A 147 6.31 13.28 12.02
CA SER A 147 5.87 13.77 13.34
C SER A 147 5.94 15.29 13.48
N SER A 148 6.67 15.97 12.59
CA SER A 148 6.79 17.44 12.55
C SER A 148 5.80 18.12 11.61
N LEU A 149 5.08 17.34 10.79
CA LEU A 149 4.06 17.89 9.89
C LEU A 149 2.81 18.33 10.69
N PRO A 150 2.09 19.35 10.22
CA PRO A 150 0.81 19.72 10.79
C PRO A 150 -0.14 18.54 10.79
N GLN A 151 -0.88 18.35 11.87
CA GLN A 151 -1.93 17.34 11.91
C GLN A 151 -3.06 17.75 10.99
N VAL A 152 -3.49 16.81 10.16
CA VAL A 152 -4.70 16.97 9.36
C VAL A 152 -5.91 16.74 10.26
N PRO A 153 -6.88 17.66 10.31
CA PRO A 153 -8.08 17.45 11.08
C PRO A 153 -8.87 16.24 10.58
N ASP A 154 -9.55 15.55 11.49
CA ASP A 154 -10.42 14.44 11.15
C ASP A 154 -11.48 14.83 10.11
N GLY A 155 -11.71 13.96 9.15
CA GLY A 155 -12.69 14.15 8.09
C GLY A 155 -12.18 14.88 6.85
N TYR A 156 -10.95 15.38 6.86
CA TYR A 156 -10.32 15.98 5.70
C TYR A 156 -9.31 15.07 5.04
N ASN A 157 -9.26 15.11 3.69
CA ASN A 157 -8.25 14.43 2.90
C ASN A 157 -7.09 15.37 2.56
N TYR A 158 -5.91 14.82 2.29
CA TYR A 158 -4.74 15.62 2.01
C TYR A 158 -3.82 14.99 0.96
N ASP A 159 -3.07 15.85 0.27
CA ASP A 159 -1.93 15.49 -0.56
C ASP A 159 -0.67 16.19 -0.08
N PHE A 160 0.49 15.60 -0.38
CA PHE A 160 1.78 16.22 -0.12
C PHE A 160 2.25 17.04 -1.31
N ALA A 161 2.94 18.16 -1.03
CA ALA A 161 3.55 18.98 -2.04
C ALA A 161 5.03 19.24 -1.75
N ASN A 162 5.82 19.20 -2.79
CA ASN A 162 7.21 19.65 -2.80
C ASN A 162 7.31 21.08 -3.40
N PRO A 163 8.51 21.72 -3.37
CA PRO A 163 8.69 23.07 -3.92
C PRO A 163 8.38 23.17 -5.41
N THR A 164 8.61 22.13 -6.18
CA THR A 164 8.33 22.12 -7.62
C THR A 164 6.83 22.24 -7.89
N VAL A 165 6.04 21.52 -7.11
CA VAL A 165 4.58 21.58 -7.17
C VAL A 165 4.08 22.99 -6.86
N LEU A 166 4.57 23.63 -5.78
CA LEU A 166 4.17 24.99 -5.44
C LEU A 166 4.54 26.00 -6.54
N ARG A 167 5.68 25.83 -7.19
CA ARG A 167 6.12 26.71 -8.28
C ARG A 167 5.39 26.46 -9.60
N SER A 168 4.74 25.33 -9.78
CA SER A 168 4.03 24.97 -11.01
C SER A 168 2.69 25.72 -11.21
N GLY A 169 2.25 26.48 -10.23
CA GLY A 169 1.00 27.25 -10.30
C GLY A 169 -0.24 26.41 -10.05
N ILE A 170 -0.22 25.60 -8.99
CA ILE A 170 -1.41 24.87 -8.52
C ILE A 170 -2.59 25.81 -8.38
N LYS A 171 -3.74 25.37 -8.85
CA LYS A 171 -5.01 26.06 -8.69
C LYS A 171 -5.89 25.26 -7.74
N VAL A 172 -6.58 25.98 -6.87
CA VAL A 172 -7.68 25.44 -6.08
C VAL A 172 -8.93 25.50 -6.95
N GLU A 173 -9.55 24.38 -7.22
CA GLU A 173 -10.85 24.33 -7.87
C GLU A 173 -11.93 24.25 -6.78
N ASN A 174 -12.94 25.14 -6.89
CA ASN A 174 -14.08 25.19 -5.97
C ASN A 174 -15.19 24.24 -6.44
#